data_2044a8445b3c8fdde52f6d63e92f14d1
#
_entry.id   2044a8445b3c8fdde52f6d63e92f14d1
#
_cell.length_a   1.000
_cell.length_b   1.000
_cell.length_c   1.000
_cell.angle_alpha   90.00
_cell.angle_beta   90.00
_cell.angle_gamma   90.00
#
_symmetry.space_group_name_H-M   'P 1'
#
loop_
_entity.id
_entity.type
_entity.pdbx_description
1 polymer ?
#
loop_
_entity_poly.entity_id
_entity_poly.type
_entity_poly.pdbx_seq_one_letter_code
_entity_poly.pdbx_strand_id
1 'polypeptide(L)'
;MELTRRDFIKLSGAGLGTAAIAKLGFTMPALAGTEPLRITKARETSGVCSFCAVGCGTLISCETGEHGKIINVEGNPDCAINFGTLCSKGAAISQKTYIDGKPNKERLTKPLYRAPNSSSWREISWDEAIDKIARNVKDMRDANWIAEDDALDAAGNPTGGKVPALRTEAIGALGSAELSNEGAYLYQKLMRSLGVAYIEHHARL
;
A
#
# COMPACT_ATOMS: atom_id res chain seq x y z
N MET A 1 -37.36 27.02 26.69
CA MET A 1 -36.81 25.83 26.01
C MET A 1 -36.36 26.30 24.65
N GLU A 2 -35.05 26.58 24.48
CA GLU A 2 -34.53 27.10 23.21
C GLU A 2 -34.31 25.92 22.26
N LEU A 3 -35.02 25.93 21.15
CA LEU A 3 -34.87 24.97 20.07
C LEU A 3 -33.58 25.27 19.29
N THR A 4 -32.64 24.33 19.27
CA THR A 4 -31.43 24.44 18.45
C THR A 4 -31.78 24.26 16.96
N ARG A 5 -30.94 24.79 16.04
CA ARG A 5 -31.09 24.56 14.59
C ARG A 5 -31.19 23.08 14.24
N ARG A 6 -30.48 22.26 14.98
CA ARG A 6 -30.46 20.76 14.80
C ARG A 6 -31.81 20.15 15.19
N ASP A 7 -32.45 20.64 16.27
CA ASP A 7 -33.75 20.14 16.72
C ASP A 7 -34.87 20.61 15.78
N PHE A 8 -34.75 21.80 15.21
CA PHE A 8 -35.65 22.29 14.18
C PHE A 8 -35.60 21.42 12.92
N ILE A 9 -34.38 21.07 12.42
CA ILE A 9 -34.21 20.21 11.24
C ILE A 9 -34.75 18.80 11.51
N LYS A 10 -34.54 18.25 12.70
CA LYS A 10 -35.08 16.95 13.09
C LYS A 10 -36.59 16.94 13.15
N LEU A 11 -37.20 17.98 13.74
CA LEU A 11 -38.66 18.07 13.85
C LEU A 11 -39.32 18.35 12.48
N SER A 12 -38.79 19.24 11.67
CA SER A 12 -39.30 19.55 10.35
C SER A 12 -39.11 18.39 9.35
N GLY A 13 -37.97 17.69 9.39
CA GLY A 13 -37.73 16.54 8.56
C GLY A 13 -38.59 15.34 8.90
N ALA A 14 -38.80 15.06 10.19
CA ALA A 14 -39.61 13.94 10.64
C ALA A 14 -41.14 14.18 10.46
N GLY A 15 -41.61 15.40 10.67
CA GLY A 15 -43.07 15.68 10.64
C GLY A 15 -43.63 15.93 9.24
N LEU A 16 -42.94 16.75 8.43
CA LEU A 16 -43.43 17.15 7.10
C LEU A 16 -43.09 16.11 6.01
N GLY A 17 -41.89 15.46 6.11
CA GLY A 17 -41.48 14.48 5.15
C GLY A 17 -42.34 13.20 5.16
N THR A 18 -42.68 12.69 6.35
CA THR A 18 -43.51 11.49 6.50
C THR A 18 -44.98 11.73 6.09
N ALA A 19 -45.55 12.87 6.41
CA ALA A 19 -46.93 13.22 6.01
C ALA A 19 -47.06 13.43 4.50
N ALA A 20 -46.08 14.04 3.85
CA ALA A 20 -46.09 14.28 2.40
C ALA A 20 -45.87 12.94 1.63
N ILE A 21 -45.01 12.07 2.09
CA ILE A 21 -44.74 10.77 1.48
C ILE A 21 -45.92 9.80 1.65
N ALA A 22 -46.59 9.84 2.81
CA ALA A 22 -47.80 9.04 3.04
C ALA A 22 -48.98 9.48 2.15
N LYS A 23 -49.09 10.77 1.85
CA LYS A 23 -50.11 11.32 0.91
C LYS A 23 -49.85 10.93 -0.55
N LEU A 24 -48.60 10.60 -0.90
CA LEU A 24 -48.22 10.11 -2.23
C LEU A 24 -48.38 8.59 -2.40
N GLY A 25 -48.96 7.89 -1.39
CA GLY A 25 -49.24 6.45 -1.47
C GLY A 25 -48.01 5.55 -1.25
N PHE A 26 -46.87 6.12 -0.86
CA PHE A 26 -45.71 5.32 -0.47
C PHE A 26 -45.89 4.88 0.99
N THR A 27 -46.14 3.62 1.22
CA THR A 27 -45.96 3.00 2.53
C THR A 27 -44.45 2.93 2.83
N MET A 28 -43.97 3.82 3.70
CA MET A 28 -42.63 3.63 4.27
C MET A 28 -42.66 2.33 5.07
N PRO A 29 -41.89 1.31 4.70
CA PRO A 29 -41.67 0.19 5.64
C PRO A 29 -41.15 0.83 6.93
N ALA A 30 -41.79 0.47 8.04
CA ALA A 30 -41.40 0.98 9.34
C ALA A 30 -39.87 0.80 9.48
N LEU A 31 -39.17 1.86 9.87
CA LEU A 31 -37.73 1.84 10.19
C LEU A 31 -37.42 0.96 11.43
N ALA A 32 -38.33 0.04 11.75
CA ALA A 32 -38.19 -0.98 12.78
C ALA A 32 -37.31 -2.09 12.22
N GLY A 33 -36.00 -1.96 12.38
CA GLY A 33 -35.04 -2.98 12.01
C GLY A 33 -33.95 -2.46 11.08
N THR A 34 -33.38 -1.28 11.34
CA THR A 34 -32.08 -0.95 10.76
C THR A 34 -31.08 -1.96 11.33
N GLU A 35 -30.62 -2.87 10.49
CA GLU A 35 -29.50 -3.73 10.83
C GLU A 35 -28.37 -2.85 11.39
N PRO A 36 -27.78 -3.19 12.54
CA PRO A 36 -26.69 -2.41 13.09
C PRO A 36 -25.56 -2.33 12.06
N LEU A 37 -24.92 -1.17 11.96
CA LEU A 37 -23.78 -1.01 11.06
C LEU A 37 -22.75 -2.12 11.32
N ARG A 38 -22.28 -2.76 10.27
CA ARG A 38 -21.32 -3.88 10.35
C ARG A 38 -20.07 -3.55 11.17
N ILE A 39 -19.69 -2.27 11.20
CA ILE A 39 -18.53 -1.75 11.95
C ILE A 39 -18.80 -1.60 13.46
N THR A 40 -20.06 -1.69 13.93
CA THR A 40 -20.41 -1.45 15.35
C THR A 40 -19.67 -2.37 16.33
N LYS A 41 -19.31 -3.58 15.88
CA LYS A 41 -18.55 -4.57 16.66
C LYS A 41 -17.16 -4.84 16.06
N ALA A 42 -16.70 -4.00 15.15
CA ALA A 42 -15.40 -4.17 14.52
C ALA A 42 -14.27 -3.73 15.46
N ARG A 43 -13.11 -4.36 15.31
CA ARG A 43 -11.86 -3.84 15.83
C ARG A 43 -11.26 -2.89 14.80
N GLU A 44 -10.96 -1.68 15.20
CA GLU A 44 -10.30 -0.70 14.37
C GLU A 44 -8.78 -0.73 14.57
N THR A 45 -8.05 -0.54 13.47
CA THR A 45 -6.60 -0.46 13.45
C THR A 45 -6.18 0.62 12.47
N SER A 46 -5.25 1.46 12.87
CA SER A 46 -4.66 2.44 11.95
C SER A 46 -3.69 1.77 10.98
N GLY A 47 -3.65 2.29 9.77
CA GLY A 47 -2.75 1.83 8.72
C GLY A 47 -2.32 2.97 7.81
N VAL A 48 -1.47 2.64 6.83
CA VAL A 48 -1.02 3.56 5.79
C VAL A 48 -1.35 2.98 4.42
N CYS A 49 -1.92 3.79 3.54
CA CYS A 49 -2.18 3.39 2.16
C CYS A 49 -0.86 3.16 1.40
N SER A 50 -0.74 2.01 0.74
CA SER A 50 0.46 1.59 0.01
C SER A 50 0.43 1.91 -1.49
N PHE A 51 -0.56 2.67 -1.99
CA PHE A 51 -0.67 2.92 -3.43
C PHE A 51 0.24 4.01 -3.96
N CYS A 52 0.64 4.97 -3.13
CA CYS A 52 1.58 6.01 -3.56
C CYS A 52 2.28 6.66 -2.36
N ALA A 53 3.30 7.46 -2.66
CA ALA A 53 4.14 8.13 -1.67
C ALA A 53 3.41 9.21 -0.85
N VAL A 54 2.13 9.52 -1.13
CA VAL A 54 1.32 10.44 -0.29
C VAL A 54 1.21 9.89 1.13
N GLY A 55 1.10 8.55 1.29
CA GLY A 55 1.08 7.94 2.61
C GLY A 55 -0.18 8.25 3.42
N CYS A 56 -1.35 8.29 2.75
CA CYS A 56 -2.63 8.55 3.42
C CYS A 56 -2.85 7.59 4.59
N GLY A 57 -3.17 8.14 5.77
CA GLY A 57 -3.58 7.35 6.93
C GLY A 57 -4.96 6.72 6.70
N THR A 58 -5.09 5.46 7.09
CA THR A 58 -6.34 4.69 6.98
C THR A 58 -6.78 4.17 8.33
N LEU A 59 -8.11 4.06 8.52
CA LEU A 59 -8.74 3.26 9.57
C LEU A 59 -9.28 1.97 8.93
N ILE A 60 -8.84 0.85 9.47
CA ILE A 60 -9.19 -0.48 8.98
C ILE A 60 -10.06 -1.15 10.03
N SER A 61 -11.33 -1.36 9.70
CA SER A 61 -12.29 -2.08 10.54
C SER A 61 -12.26 -3.55 10.18
N CYS A 62 -11.97 -4.41 11.16
CA CYS A 62 -11.92 -5.86 11.00
C CYS A 62 -12.94 -6.55 11.90
N GLU A 63 -13.43 -7.73 11.50
CA GLU A 63 -14.15 -8.62 12.39
C GLU A 63 -13.32 -8.91 13.64
N THR A 64 -14.00 -9.08 14.77
CA THR A 64 -13.33 -9.50 16.02
C THR A 64 -12.93 -10.96 15.92
N GLY A 65 -11.69 -11.29 16.28
CA GLY A 65 -11.12 -12.64 16.21
C GLY A 65 -9.66 -12.61 15.73
N GLU A 66 -8.98 -13.74 15.85
CA GLU A 66 -7.54 -13.85 15.54
C GLU A 66 -7.23 -13.62 14.05
N HIS A 67 -8.17 -13.97 13.17
CA HIS A 67 -8.05 -13.80 11.70
C HIS A 67 -9.25 -13.04 11.14
N GLY A 68 -9.68 -11.97 11.83
CA GLY A 68 -10.84 -11.18 11.44
C GLY A 68 -10.70 -10.59 10.03
N LYS A 69 -11.74 -10.74 9.21
CA LYS A 69 -11.77 -10.19 7.86
C LYS A 69 -11.88 -8.67 7.90
N ILE A 70 -11.30 -8.00 6.91
CA ILE A 70 -11.50 -6.57 6.70
C ILE A 70 -12.96 -6.33 6.29
N ILE A 71 -13.65 -5.50 7.06
CA ILE A 71 -15.06 -5.10 6.83
C ILE A 71 -15.10 -3.79 6.05
N ASN A 72 -14.26 -2.82 6.45
CA ASN A 72 -14.24 -1.48 5.90
C ASN A 72 -12.84 -0.88 5.96
N VAL A 73 -12.53 0.02 5.02
CA VAL A 73 -11.34 0.86 5.05
C VAL A 73 -11.77 2.28 4.70
N GLU A 74 -11.43 3.21 5.56
CA GLU A 74 -11.69 4.63 5.37
C GLU A 74 -10.47 5.47 5.73
N GLY A 75 -10.48 6.75 5.38
CA GLY A 75 -9.41 7.66 5.73
C GLY A 75 -9.42 7.95 7.23
N ASN A 76 -8.23 7.98 7.83
CA ASN A 76 -8.07 8.37 9.22
C ASN A 76 -8.22 9.89 9.37
N PRO A 77 -9.26 10.40 10.08
CA PRO A 77 -9.47 11.83 10.27
C PRO A 77 -8.36 12.50 11.10
N ASP A 78 -7.65 11.73 11.94
CA ASP A 78 -6.57 12.24 12.76
C ASP A 78 -5.22 12.28 12.01
N CYS A 79 -5.18 11.78 10.79
CA CYS A 79 -3.98 11.84 9.96
C CYS A 79 -3.81 13.23 9.33
N ALA A 80 -2.72 13.91 9.65
CA ALA A 80 -2.41 15.26 9.15
C ALA A 80 -2.14 15.33 7.63
N ILE A 81 -2.03 14.18 6.95
CA ILE A 81 -1.78 14.13 5.50
C ILE A 81 -3.09 14.21 4.71
N ASN A 82 -4.09 13.43 5.10
CA ASN A 82 -5.32 13.26 4.32
C ASN A 82 -6.61 13.62 5.07
N PHE A 83 -6.56 13.93 6.37
CA PHE A 83 -7.70 14.40 7.17
C PHE A 83 -9.00 13.60 6.90
N GLY A 84 -8.91 12.30 6.86
CA GLY A 84 -10.05 11.40 6.62
C GLY A 84 -10.43 11.20 5.15
N THR A 85 -9.77 11.85 4.19
CA THR A 85 -10.06 11.66 2.76
C THR A 85 -9.25 10.52 2.17
N LEU A 86 -9.82 9.81 1.20
CA LEU A 86 -9.12 8.82 0.38
C LEU A 86 -9.53 8.98 -1.10
N CYS A 87 -8.60 8.72 -2.00
CA CYS A 87 -8.93 8.51 -3.40
C CYS A 87 -9.57 7.13 -3.62
N SER A 88 -10.13 6.90 -4.80
CA SER A 88 -10.78 5.63 -5.15
C SER A 88 -9.89 4.39 -4.93
N LYS A 89 -8.57 4.49 -5.19
CA LYS A 89 -7.62 3.39 -4.96
C LYS A 89 -7.48 3.09 -3.46
N GLY A 90 -7.31 4.13 -2.64
CA GLY A 90 -7.20 3.99 -1.18
C GLY A 90 -8.47 3.41 -0.57
N ALA A 91 -9.65 3.87 -1.00
CA ALA A 91 -10.93 3.34 -0.54
C ALA A 91 -11.13 1.86 -0.92
N ALA A 92 -10.59 1.43 -2.06
CA ALA A 92 -10.69 0.06 -2.55
C ALA A 92 -9.53 -0.86 -2.10
N ILE A 93 -8.66 -0.42 -1.19
CA ILE A 93 -7.44 -1.17 -0.82
C ILE A 93 -7.72 -2.56 -0.25
N SER A 94 -8.86 -2.74 0.41
CA SER A 94 -9.30 -4.06 0.93
C SER A 94 -9.45 -5.11 -0.17
N GLN A 95 -9.76 -4.70 -1.41
CA GLN A 95 -9.91 -5.61 -2.55
C GLN A 95 -8.60 -6.30 -2.96
N LYS A 96 -7.46 -5.80 -2.52
CA LYS A 96 -6.19 -6.53 -2.66
C LYS A 96 -6.20 -7.86 -1.91
N THR A 97 -7.01 -7.97 -0.86
CA THR A 97 -7.08 -9.16 -0.01
C THR A 97 -8.39 -9.91 -0.17
N TYR A 98 -9.52 -9.19 -0.24
CA TYR A 98 -10.86 -9.77 -0.34
C TYR A 98 -11.68 -9.05 -1.39
N ILE A 99 -12.40 -9.82 -2.23
CA ILE A 99 -13.41 -9.34 -3.19
C ILE A 99 -14.72 -10.03 -2.84
N ASP A 100 -15.79 -9.27 -2.61
CA ASP A 100 -17.12 -9.77 -2.24
C ASP A 100 -17.08 -10.75 -1.04
N GLY A 101 -16.26 -10.43 -0.05
CA GLY A 101 -16.12 -11.23 1.17
C GLY A 101 -15.36 -12.55 1.00
N LYS A 102 -14.78 -12.81 -0.19
CA LYS A 102 -13.96 -13.98 -0.49
C LYS A 102 -12.49 -13.56 -0.68
N PRO A 103 -11.51 -14.42 -0.35
CA PRO A 103 -10.11 -14.15 -0.66
C PRO A 103 -9.94 -13.84 -2.15
N ASN A 104 -9.17 -12.77 -2.44
CA ASN A 104 -8.86 -12.42 -3.82
C ASN A 104 -7.96 -13.50 -4.45
N LYS A 105 -8.49 -14.19 -5.45
CA LYS A 105 -7.79 -15.30 -6.13
C LYS A 105 -6.61 -14.82 -7.00
N GLU A 106 -6.60 -13.55 -7.40
CA GLU A 106 -5.50 -12.96 -8.17
C GLU A 106 -4.29 -12.62 -7.30
N ARG A 107 -4.45 -12.70 -5.96
CA ARG A 107 -3.35 -12.45 -5.03
C ARG A 107 -2.40 -13.64 -5.01
N LEU A 108 -1.16 -13.42 -5.44
CA LEU A 108 -0.09 -14.40 -5.30
C LEU A 108 0.25 -14.61 -3.82
N THR A 109 0.20 -15.86 -3.37
CA THR A 109 0.52 -16.26 -1.99
C THR A 109 1.84 -17.02 -1.87
N LYS A 110 2.40 -17.43 -3.02
CA LYS A 110 3.67 -18.14 -3.12
C LYS A 110 4.54 -17.52 -4.22
N PRO A 111 5.87 -17.55 -4.07
CA PRO A 111 6.77 -17.15 -5.14
C PRO A 111 6.63 -18.07 -6.35
N LEU A 112 6.77 -17.47 -7.53
CA LEU A 112 6.79 -18.19 -8.79
C LEU A 112 8.22 -18.13 -9.37
N TYR A 113 8.71 -19.27 -9.80
CA TYR A 113 10.03 -19.39 -10.45
C TYR A 113 9.88 -19.89 -11.88
N ARG A 114 10.56 -19.22 -12.78
CA ARG A 114 10.73 -19.67 -14.17
C ARG A 114 12.19 -19.96 -14.44
N ALA A 115 12.52 -21.21 -14.78
CA ALA A 115 13.87 -21.60 -15.10
C ALA A 115 14.36 -20.87 -16.39
N PRO A 116 15.68 -20.70 -16.58
CA PRO A 116 16.23 -20.20 -17.84
C PRO A 116 15.70 -21.00 -19.03
N ASN A 117 15.33 -20.27 -20.11
CA ASN A 117 14.77 -20.83 -21.35
C ASN A 117 13.46 -21.61 -21.19
N SER A 118 12.81 -21.58 -20.03
CA SER A 118 11.48 -22.17 -19.81
C SER A 118 10.36 -21.20 -20.15
N SER A 119 9.26 -21.69 -20.71
CA SER A 119 8.00 -20.93 -20.89
C SER A 119 7.02 -21.11 -19.73
N SER A 120 7.30 -22.02 -18.78
CA SER A 120 6.39 -22.35 -17.68
C SER A 120 6.90 -21.78 -16.34
N TRP A 121 5.93 -21.41 -15.49
CA TRP A 121 6.17 -21.01 -14.11
C TRP A 121 5.84 -22.16 -13.18
N ARG A 122 6.63 -22.31 -12.10
CA ARG A 122 6.32 -23.22 -10.99
C ARG A 122 6.32 -22.50 -9.66
N GLU A 123 5.47 -22.90 -8.75
CA GLU A 123 5.53 -22.43 -7.37
C GLU A 123 6.78 -22.97 -6.68
N ILE A 124 7.39 -22.13 -5.85
CA ILE A 124 8.51 -22.47 -4.97
C ILE A 124 8.24 -21.99 -3.55
N SER A 125 8.98 -22.51 -2.57
CA SER A 125 8.93 -21.99 -1.22
C SER A 125 9.58 -20.60 -1.11
N TRP A 126 9.25 -19.84 -0.07
CA TRP A 126 9.93 -18.59 0.24
C TRP A 126 11.41 -18.78 0.50
N ASP A 127 11.79 -19.86 1.20
CA ASP A 127 13.20 -20.17 1.48
C ASP A 127 13.98 -20.43 0.18
N GLU A 128 13.43 -21.25 -0.72
CA GLU A 128 14.05 -21.49 -2.04
C GLU A 128 14.17 -20.18 -2.83
N ALA A 129 13.15 -19.31 -2.80
CA ALA A 129 13.17 -18.04 -3.51
C ALA A 129 14.25 -17.10 -2.97
N ILE A 130 14.29 -16.93 -1.64
CA ILE A 130 15.25 -16.05 -0.96
C ILE A 130 16.68 -16.55 -1.20
N ASP A 131 16.93 -17.84 -1.05
CA ASP A 131 18.25 -18.43 -1.30
C ASP A 131 18.75 -18.20 -2.73
N LYS A 132 17.87 -18.43 -3.72
CA LYS A 132 18.22 -18.19 -5.13
C LYS A 132 18.52 -16.73 -5.41
N ILE A 133 17.70 -15.82 -4.90
CA ILE A 133 17.89 -14.36 -5.07
C ILE A 133 19.20 -13.94 -4.39
N ALA A 134 19.40 -14.35 -3.14
CA ALA A 134 20.58 -13.98 -2.37
C ALA A 134 21.90 -14.46 -3.04
N ARG A 135 21.92 -15.71 -3.55
CA ARG A 135 23.07 -16.24 -4.29
C ARG A 135 23.32 -15.44 -5.56
N ASN A 136 22.30 -15.24 -6.39
CA ASN A 136 22.45 -14.48 -7.63
C ASN A 136 22.98 -13.07 -7.38
N VAL A 137 22.44 -12.37 -6.39
CA VAL A 137 22.88 -11.02 -6.01
C VAL A 137 24.32 -11.05 -5.52
N LYS A 138 24.67 -12.00 -4.64
CA LYS A 138 26.02 -12.14 -4.12
C LYS A 138 27.03 -12.45 -5.22
N ASP A 139 26.76 -13.44 -6.07
CA ASP A 139 27.68 -13.88 -7.12
C ASP A 139 27.92 -12.77 -8.14
N MET A 140 26.85 -12.08 -8.57
CA MET A 140 26.96 -10.96 -9.51
C MET A 140 27.70 -9.78 -8.89
N ARG A 141 27.42 -9.46 -7.64
CA ARG A 141 28.10 -8.40 -6.91
C ARG A 141 29.58 -8.69 -6.73
N ASP A 142 29.92 -9.87 -6.23
CA ASP A 142 31.31 -10.23 -5.93
C ASP A 142 32.16 -10.36 -7.19
N ALA A 143 31.58 -10.85 -8.29
CA ALA A 143 32.26 -10.93 -9.59
C ALA A 143 32.50 -9.57 -10.26
N ASN A 144 31.73 -8.55 -9.90
CA ASN A 144 31.74 -7.24 -10.56
C ASN A 144 31.91 -6.09 -9.55
N TRP A 145 32.61 -6.34 -8.45
CA TRP A 145 32.84 -5.32 -7.43
C TRP A 145 33.94 -4.34 -7.84
N ILE A 146 33.60 -3.06 -7.80
CA ILE A 146 34.52 -1.93 -8.06
C ILE A 146 34.85 -1.32 -6.71
N ALA A 147 36.06 -1.60 -6.21
CA ALA A 147 36.51 -1.09 -4.92
C ALA A 147 36.94 0.37 -4.99
N GLU A 148 37.59 0.76 -6.09
CA GLU A 148 38.19 2.09 -6.29
C GLU A 148 37.97 2.60 -7.70
N ASP A 149 37.82 3.91 -7.84
CA ASP A 149 37.83 4.63 -9.11
C ASP A 149 39.02 5.57 -9.20
N ASP A 150 39.27 6.08 -10.40
CA ASP A 150 40.22 7.16 -10.60
C ASP A 150 39.72 8.45 -9.98
N ALA A 151 40.56 9.11 -9.21
CA ALA A 151 40.28 10.46 -8.74
C ALA A 151 40.30 11.44 -9.91
N LEU A 152 39.26 12.26 -10.06
CA LEU A 152 39.11 13.22 -11.11
C LEU A 152 39.30 14.65 -10.59
N ASP A 153 39.86 15.53 -11.41
CA ASP A 153 39.89 16.99 -11.17
C ASP A 153 38.52 17.62 -11.47
N ALA A 154 38.38 18.93 -11.26
CA ALA A 154 37.13 19.66 -11.50
C ALA A 154 36.72 19.68 -12.99
N ALA A 155 37.62 19.38 -13.92
CA ALA A 155 37.36 19.28 -15.36
C ALA A 155 37.05 17.84 -15.80
N GLY A 156 37.11 16.86 -14.86
CA GLY A 156 36.81 15.45 -15.11
C GLY A 156 38.01 14.65 -15.61
N ASN A 157 39.26 15.17 -15.51
CA ASN A 157 40.45 14.44 -15.91
C ASN A 157 41.03 13.63 -14.74
N PRO A 158 41.60 12.43 -15.00
CA PRO A 158 42.23 11.64 -13.97
C PRO A 158 43.45 12.37 -13.36
N THR A 159 43.50 12.43 -12.03
CA THR A 159 44.60 13.05 -11.27
C THR A 159 45.76 12.10 -10.96
N GLY A 160 45.62 10.81 -11.32
CA GLY A 160 46.57 9.75 -10.98
C GLY A 160 46.39 9.19 -9.58
N GLY A 161 45.44 9.72 -8.78
CA GLY A 161 45.01 9.17 -7.47
C GLY A 161 43.86 8.16 -7.62
N LYS A 162 43.55 7.49 -6.50
CA LYS A 162 42.39 6.59 -6.38
C LYS A 162 41.46 7.08 -5.28
N VAL A 163 40.15 6.86 -5.47
CA VAL A 163 39.09 7.13 -4.48
C VAL A 163 38.25 5.88 -4.28
N PRO A 164 37.76 5.64 -3.04
CA PRO A 164 36.83 4.51 -2.79
C PRO A 164 35.57 4.62 -3.63
N ALA A 165 35.26 3.60 -4.40
CA ALA A 165 34.03 3.49 -5.21
C ALA A 165 32.96 2.64 -4.51
N LEU A 166 33.36 1.48 -3.98
CA LEU A 166 32.56 0.54 -3.18
C LEU A 166 31.20 0.22 -3.83
N ARG A 167 31.18 -0.06 -5.12
CA ARG A 167 29.95 -0.31 -5.88
C ARG A 167 30.01 -1.51 -6.82
N THR A 168 28.84 -1.89 -7.32
CA THR A 168 28.68 -2.76 -8.48
C THR A 168 27.78 -2.09 -9.51
N GLU A 169 28.15 -2.24 -10.78
CA GLU A 169 27.39 -1.76 -11.94
C GLU A 169 26.68 -2.91 -12.67
N ALA A 170 26.88 -4.16 -12.22
CA ALA A 170 26.27 -5.34 -12.82
C ALA A 170 24.83 -5.60 -12.33
N ILE A 171 24.34 -4.85 -11.36
CA ILE A 171 23.01 -4.98 -10.78
C ILE A 171 22.29 -3.66 -10.92
N GLY A 172 21.10 -3.69 -11.57
CA GLY A 172 20.15 -2.59 -11.58
C GLY A 172 18.98 -2.87 -10.65
N ALA A 173 18.47 -1.85 -9.98
CA ALA A 173 17.33 -1.92 -9.09
C ALA A 173 16.22 -0.98 -9.57
N LEU A 174 15.02 -1.53 -9.78
CA LEU A 174 13.85 -0.76 -10.21
C LEU A 174 12.78 -0.79 -9.12
N GLY A 175 12.50 0.36 -8.54
CA GLY A 175 11.47 0.56 -7.53
C GLY A 175 10.13 0.98 -8.14
N SER A 176 9.21 1.34 -7.25
CA SER A 176 7.86 1.77 -7.60
C SER A 176 7.49 3.07 -6.88
N ALA A 177 6.68 3.92 -7.52
CA ALA A 177 6.00 5.03 -6.85
C ALA A 177 4.79 4.55 -6.01
N GLU A 178 4.38 3.30 -6.20
CA GLU A 178 3.29 2.67 -5.43
C GLU A 178 3.83 1.92 -4.22
N LEU A 179 4.61 2.64 -3.40
CA LEU A 179 5.15 2.20 -2.11
C LEU A 179 4.91 3.28 -1.08
N SER A 180 4.83 2.88 0.20
CA SER A 180 4.93 3.84 1.29
C SER A 180 6.33 4.49 1.33
N ASN A 181 6.44 5.67 1.94
CA ASN A 181 7.72 6.36 2.08
C ASN A 181 8.76 5.50 2.82
N GLU A 182 8.32 4.78 3.86
CA GLU A 182 9.17 3.87 4.63
C GLU A 182 9.66 2.71 3.77
N GLY A 183 8.77 2.12 2.94
CA GLY A 183 9.12 1.05 2.01
C GLY A 183 10.14 1.50 0.97
N ALA A 184 9.95 2.69 0.38
CA ALA A 184 10.88 3.28 -0.58
C ALA A 184 12.25 3.57 0.06
N TYR A 185 12.27 4.12 1.27
CA TYR A 185 13.50 4.36 2.03
C TYR A 185 14.27 3.07 2.33
N LEU A 186 13.58 2.04 2.85
CA LEU A 186 14.21 0.75 3.17
C LEU A 186 14.75 0.07 1.92
N TYR A 187 14.01 0.13 0.81
CA TYR A 187 14.47 -0.40 -0.47
C TYR A 187 15.75 0.28 -0.95
N GLN A 188 15.77 1.60 -0.99
CA GLN A 188 16.96 2.36 -1.38
C GLN A 188 18.14 2.08 -0.44
N LYS A 189 17.91 2.04 0.86
CA LYS A 189 18.94 1.73 1.86
C LYS A 189 19.54 0.35 1.64
N LEU A 190 18.70 -0.66 1.39
CA LEU A 190 19.16 -2.02 1.08
C LEU A 190 20.02 -2.05 -0.19
N MET A 191 19.54 -1.44 -1.29
CA MET A 191 20.30 -1.43 -2.54
C MET A 191 21.64 -0.71 -2.39
N ARG A 192 21.68 0.43 -1.69
CA ARG A 192 22.94 1.14 -1.41
C ARG A 192 23.87 0.34 -0.50
N SER A 193 23.36 -0.36 0.50
CA SER A 193 24.19 -1.23 1.35
C SER A 193 24.81 -2.40 0.59
N LEU A 194 24.19 -2.86 -0.49
CA LEU A 194 24.73 -3.85 -1.41
C LEU A 194 25.72 -3.25 -2.43
N GLY A 195 25.88 -1.94 -2.45
CA GLY A 195 26.74 -1.25 -3.42
C GLY A 195 26.14 -1.11 -4.81
N VAL A 196 24.81 -1.27 -4.96
CA VAL A 196 24.15 -1.11 -6.26
C VAL A 196 24.18 0.36 -6.68
N ALA A 197 24.78 0.63 -7.84
CA ALA A 197 24.88 1.99 -8.38
C ALA A 197 23.58 2.45 -9.04
N TYR A 198 22.96 1.60 -9.83
CA TYR A 198 21.78 1.92 -10.64
C TYR A 198 20.48 1.62 -9.87
N ILE A 199 19.88 2.67 -9.32
CA ILE A 199 18.60 2.60 -8.60
C ILE A 199 17.67 3.61 -9.24
N GLU A 200 16.58 3.13 -9.82
CA GLU A 200 15.55 3.93 -10.44
C GLU A 200 14.14 3.48 -10.03
N HIS A 201 13.12 4.23 -10.41
CA HIS A 201 11.73 3.84 -10.27
C HIS A 201 10.89 4.32 -11.46
N HIS A 202 9.78 3.62 -11.70
CA HIS A 202 8.98 3.79 -12.91
C HIS A 202 8.40 5.20 -13.10
N ALA A 203 8.15 5.95 -12.03
CA ALA A 203 7.57 7.29 -12.16
C ALA A 203 8.61 8.37 -12.54
N ARG A 204 9.89 8.04 -12.52
CA ARG A 204 10.97 8.94 -12.93
C ARG A 204 11.37 8.74 -14.39
N LEU A 205 11.17 7.54 -14.92
CA LEU A 205 11.54 7.18 -16.29
C LEU A 205 10.58 7.78 -17.33
#